data_da81d1261e1daa7ae5434deb82e1b485
#
_entry.id   da81d1261e1daa7ae5434deb82e1b485
#
_cell.length_a   1.000
_cell.length_b   1.000
_cell.length_c   1.000
_cell.angle_alpha   90.00
_cell.angle_beta   90.00
_cell.angle_gamma   90.00
#
_symmetry.space_group_name_H-M   'P 1'
#
loop_
_entity.id
_entity.type
_entity.pdbx_description
1 polymer ?
#
loop_
_entity_poly.entity_id
_entity_poly.type
_entity_poly.pdbx_seq_one_letter_code
_entity_poly.pdbx_strand_id
1 'polypeptide(L)'
;MTSFAYYGPNKVDASIIDKLSNITLAVDTEVSQKGNGIIGLAVAFSPDEALFFTPNSPMIGKVKEALVDTLVVFHNALFDLKWLRTIGIEVSNFGDTLLCASNEGEAEFNLPYLVMKNLHEEVKPISSFFTKKGMKVDDLPMEQVAQACCSHAIATYRLWEYYQDKDMPLYNN
;
A
#
# COMPACT_ATOMS: atom_id res chain seq x y z
N MET A 1 -9.13 4.88 15.14
CA MET A 1 -9.17 6.00 14.17
C MET A 1 -7.90 5.92 13.36
N THR A 2 -7.99 5.58 12.08
CA THR A 2 -6.81 5.46 11.21
C THR A 2 -6.15 6.83 11.01
N SER A 3 -4.84 6.89 11.05
CA SER A 3 -4.07 8.10 10.81
C SER A 3 -3.14 7.92 9.62
N PHE A 4 -2.94 8.97 8.85
CA PHE A 4 -1.94 8.99 7.78
C PHE A 4 -1.22 10.33 7.72
N ALA A 5 0.01 10.32 7.19
CA ALA A 5 0.76 11.53 6.90
C ALA A 5 1.26 11.52 5.45
N TYR A 6 1.13 12.66 4.80
CA TYR A 6 1.60 12.88 3.43
C TYR A 6 2.97 13.57 3.42
N TYR A 7 3.92 12.95 2.75
CA TYR A 7 5.29 13.44 2.56
C TYR A 7 5.55 13.76 1.08
N GLY A 8 5.16 14.97 0.70
CA GLY A 8 5.45 15.52 -0.63
C GLY A 8 6.89 16.01 -0.78
N PRO A 9 7.21 16.67 -1.92
CA PRO A 9 8.58 17.03 -2.28
C PRO A 9 9.28 17.97 -1.30
N ASN A 10 8.55 18.71 -0.49
CA ASN A 10 9.11 19.72 0.43
C ASN A 10 9.06 19.31 1.91
N LYS A 11 8.59 18.10 2.23
CA LYS A 11 8.47 17.63 3.61
C LYS A 11 9.55 16.62 3.94
N VAL A 12 10.34 16.91 4.95
CA VAL A 12 11.40 16.03 5.46
C VAL A 12 11.16 15.79 6.94
N ASP A 13 11.09 14.52 7.32
CA ASP A 13 10.99 14.08 8.71
C ASP A 13 11.81 12.79 8.89
N ALA A 14 13.01 12.92 9.43
CA ALA A 14 13.92 11.79 9.59
C ALA A 14 13.43 10.77 10.64
N SER A 15 12.61 11.18 11.60
CA SER A 15 12.09 10.30 12.65
C SER A 15 11.12 9.25 12.11
N ILE A 16 10.62 9.46 10.89
CA ILE A 16 9.70 8.53 10.24
C ILE A 16 10.33 7.17 9.95
N ILE A 17 11.65 7.16 9.71
CA ILE A 17 12.37 5.92 9.36
C ILE A 17 12.43 4.96 10.54
N ASP A 18 12.49 5.49 11.76
CA ASP A 18 12.47 4.67 12.96
C ASP A 18 11.15 3.87 13.06
N LYS A 19 10.05 4.43 12.52
CA LYS A 19 8.75 3.74 12.45
C LYS A 19 8.72 2.63 11.40
N LEU A 20 9.56 2.68 10.38
CA LEU A 20 9.60 1.69 9.29
C LEU A 20 10.60 0.57 9.53
N SER A 21 11.37 0.62 10.63
CA SER A 21 12.45 -0.34 10.90
C SER A 21 11.95 -1.58 11.63
N ASN A 22 12.45 -2.75 11.22
CA ASN A 22 12.26 -4.04 11.91
C ASN A 22 10.81 -4.50 12.12
N ILE A 23 9.91 -4.14 11.21
CA ILE A 23 8.49 -4.53 11.26
C ILE A 23 8.02 -5.01 9.88
N THR A 24 6.91 -5.73 9.85
CA THR A 24 6.18 -5.96 8.60
C THR A 24 5.63 -4.63 8.10
N LEU A 25 5.77 -4.36 6.81
CA LEU A 25 5.22 -3.18 6.15
C LEU A 25 4.20 -3.61 5.11
N ALA A 26 3.11 -2.87 4.95
CA ALA A 26 2.21 -3.08 3.82
C ALA A 26 2.30 -1.87 2.87
N VAL A 27 2.34 -2.15 1.58
CA VAL A 27 2.51 -1.11 0.55
C VAL A 27 1.38 -1.17 -0.47
N ASP A 28 0.93 0.01 -0.87
CA ASP A 28 0.02 0.24 -1.98
C ASP A 28 0.58 1.35 -2.87
N THR A 29 0.36 1.28 -4.18
CA THR A 29 0.85 2.28 -5.13
C THR A 29 -0.29 2.86 -5.98
N GLU A 30 -0.29 4.17 -6.15
CA GLU A 30 -1.17 4.85 -7.08
C GLU A 30 -0.42 5.28 -8.34
N VAL A 31 -1.02 4.96 -9.49
CA VAL A 31 -0.37 5.08 -10.79
C VAL A 31 -1.15 6.03 -11.70
N SER A 32 -0.42 6.86 -12.44
CA SER A 32 -1.00 7.77 -13.42
C SER A 32 -1.74 7.01 -14.52
N GLN A 33 -2.96 7.43 -14.77
CA GLN A 33 -3.78 6.96 -15.90
C GLN A 33 -3.63 7.85 -17.16
N LYS A 34 -2.91 8.96 -17.04
CA LYS A 34 -2.61 9.88 -18.15
C LYS A 34 -1.18 9.78 -18.65
N GLY A 35 -0.29 9.22 -17.86
CA GLY A 35 1.13 9.06 -18.14
C GLY A 35 1.63 7.69 -17.75
N ASN A 36 2.94 7.50 -17.83
CA ASN A 36 3.60 6.27 -17.42
C ASN A 36 4.42 6.54 -16.16
N GLY A 37 3.83 6.38 -15.00
CA GLY A 37 4.57 6.58 -13.76
C GLY A 37 3.71 6.43 -12.52
N ILE A 38 4.42 6.26 -11.41
CA ILE A 38 3.82 6.21 -10.09
C ILE A 38 3.50 7.64 -9.62
N ILE A 39 2.31 7.87 -9.12
CA ILE A 39 1.90 9.13 -8.46
C ILE A 39 2.45 9.16 -7.05
N GLY A 40 2.36 8.04 -6.36
CA GLY A 40 2.89 7.87 -5.02
C GLY A 40 2.73 6.46 -4.50
N LEU A 41 3.29 6.23 -3.33
CA LEU A 41 3.15 4.98 -2.59
C LEU A 41 2.79 5.27 -1.14
N ALA A 42 1.93 4.43 -0.57
CA ALA A 42 1.65 4.39 0.85
C ALA A 42 2.39 3.23 1.50
N VAL A 43 2.90 3.45 2.69
CA VAL A 43 3.54 2.44 3.54
C VAL A 43 2.82 2.42 4.87
N ALA A 44 2.07 1.37 5.15
CA ALA A 44 1.49 1.10 6.46
C ALA A 44 2.49 0.30 7.31
N PHE A 45 2.67 0.72 8.55
CA PHE A 45 3.59 0.11 9.52
C PHE A 45 2.87 -0.35 10.79
N SER A 46 1.57 -0.18 10.81
CA SER A 46 0.67 -0.71 11.84
C SER A 46 -0.75 -0.85 11.26
N PRO A 47 -1.67 -1.51 11.96
CA PRO A 47 -3.06 -1.61 11.53
C PRO A 47 -3.82 -0.27 11.49
N ASP A 48 -3.23 0.82 11.97
CA ASP A 48 -3.88 2.12 12.09
C ASP A 48 -3.10 3.28 11.48
N GLU A 49 -1.85 3.08 11.10
CA GLU A 49 -0.97 4.16 10.67
C GLU A 49 -0.30 3.85 9.32
N ALA A 50 -0.33 4.83 8.43
CA ALA A 50 0.37 4.80 7.16
C ALA A 50 0.96 6.16 6.77
N LEU A 51 1.94 6.12 5.89
CA LEU A 51 2.64 7.28 5.36
C LEU A 51 2.58 7.25 3.85
N PHE A 52 2.32 8.39 3.23
CA PHE A 52 2.29 8.50 1.78
C PHE A 52 3.46 9.35 1.27
N PHE A 53 4.15 8.85 0.25
CA PHE A 53 5.30 9.48 -0.37
C PHE A 53 5.10 9.63 -1.88
N THR A 54 5.48 10.78 -2.41
CA THR A 54 5.63 10.94 -3.87
C THR A 54 7.02 10.48 -4.32
N PRO A 55 7.22 10.10 -5.58
CA PRO A 55 8.52 9.66 -6.10
C PRO A 55 9.66 10.68 -5.96
N ASN A 56 9.31 11.97 -5.92
CA ASN A 56 10.26 13.07 -5.73
C ASN A 56 10.34 13.56 -4.28
N SER A 57 9.78 12.83 -3.33
CA SER A 57 9.97 13.11 -1.90
C SER A 57 11.44 12.97 -1.52
N PRO A 58 12.00 13.89 -0.71
CA PRO A 58 13.36 13.75 -0.20
C PRO A 58 13.54 12.52 0.70
N MET A 59 12.44 11.91 1.15
CA MET A 59 12.44 10.70 1.98
C MET A 59 12.47 9.40 1.17
N ILE A 60 12.31 9.46 -0.16
CA ILE A 60 12.14 8.25 -0.97
C ILE A 60 13.34 7.28 -0.89
N GLY A 61 14.56 7.81 -0.78
CA GLY A 61 15.76 7.00 -0.59
C GLY A 61 15.74 6.19 0.70
N LYS A 62 15.27 6.79 1.78
CA LYS A 62 15.13 6.11 3.09
C LYS A 62 13.97 5.11 3.11
N VAL A 63 12.88 5.43 2.43
CA VAL A 63 11.79 4.46 2.22
C VAL A 63 12.30 3.23 1.47
N LYS A 64 13.09 3.44 0.42
CA LYS A 64 13.75 2.37 -0.31
C LYS A 64 14.60 1.49 0.61
N GLU A 65 15.46 2.08 1.45
CA GLU A 65 16.28 1.36 2.42
C GLU A 65 15.41 0.51 3.36
N ALA A 66 14.32 1.07 3.89
CA ALA A 66 13.42 0.35 4.78
C ALA A 66 12.71 -0.84 4.11
N LEU A 67 12.38 -0.74 2.83
CA LEU A 67 11.67 -1.80 2.10
C LEU A 67 12.59 -2.96 1.63
N VAL A 68 13.91 -2.78 1.61
CA VAL A 68 14.85 -3.82 1.15
C VAL A 68 14.99 -4.97 2.15
N ASP A 69 15.09 -4.65 3.45
CA ASP A 69 15.43 -5.62 4.50
C ASP A 69 14.20 -6.06 5.33
N THR A 70 13.00 -5.75 4.87
CA THR A 70 11.76 -5.95 5.62
C THR A 70 10.81 -6.87 4.83
N LEU A 71 9.94 -7.61 5.52
CA LEU A 71 8.80 -8.25 4.88
C LEU A 71 7.81 -7.18 4.43
N VAL A 72 7.62 -7.05 3.13
CA VAL A 72 6.68 -6.09 2.52
C VAL A 72 5.45 -6.82 1.99
N VAL A 73 4.29 -6.43 2.45
CA VAL A 73 3.02 -7.05 2.07
C VAL A 73 2.28 -6.18 1.06
N PHE A 74 1.72 -6.84 0.07
CA PHE A 74 0.92 -6.21 -0.99
C PHE A 74 -0.46 -6.87 -1.08
N HIS A 75 -1.34 -6.20 -1.80
CA HIS A 75 -2.53 -6.81 -2.36
C HIS A 75 -2.42 -6.80 -3.89
N ASN A 76 -2.08 -7.94 -4.51
CA ASN A 76 -1.66 -8.07 -5.89
C ASN A 76 -0.22 -7.52 -6.15
N ALA A 77 0.75 -8.12 -5.47
CA ALA A 77 2.16 -7.72 -5.47
C ALA A 77 2.77 -7.47 -6.86
N LEU A 78 2.37 -8.25 -7.87
CA LEU A 78 2.91 -8.11 -9.24
C LEU A 78 2.62 -6.72 -9.83
N PHE A 79 1.50 -6.10 -9.47
CA PHE A 79 1.19 -4.74 -9.90
C PHE A 79 2.14 -3.74 -9.27
N ASP A 80 2.25 -3.73 -7.95
CA ASP A 80 3.04 -2.73 -7.21
C ASP A 80 4.54 -2.88 -7.46
N LEU A 81 5.06 -4.11 -7.44
CA LEU A 81 6.47 -4.39 -7.69
C LEU A 81 6.94 -3.87 -9.05
N LYS A 82 6.11 -3.99 -10.09
CA LYS A 82 6.40 -3.43 -11.40
C LYS A 82 6.63 -1.93 -11.34
N TRP A 83 5.77 -1.21 -10.62
CA TRP A 83 5.83 0.25 -10.54
C TRP A 83 6.92 0.75 -9.59
N LEU A 84 7.13 0.08 -8.46
CA LEU A 84 8.22 0.38 -7.53
C LEU A 84 9.59 0.31 -8.21
N ARG A 85 9.80 -0.67 -9.10
CA ARG A 85 11.04 -0.77 -9.90
C ARG A 85 11.29 0.45 -10.79
N THR A 86 10.25 1.12 -11.28
CA THR A 86 10.42 2.32 -12.11
C THR A 86 11.02 3.51 -11.37
N ILE A 87 10.92 3.51 -10.04
CA ILE A 87 11.52 4.52 -9.16
C ILE A 87 12.72 3.98 -8.37
N GLY A 88 13.26 2.81 -8.80
CA GLY A 88 14.45 2.19 -8.25
C GLY A 88 14.26 1.53 -6.88
N ILE A 89 13.02 1.14 -6.53
CA ILE A 89 12.72 0.36 -5.33
C ILE A 89 12.57 -1.11 -5.75
N GLU A 90 13.43 -1.96 -5.19
CA GLU A 90 13.36 -3.41 -5.34
C GLU A 90 13.03 -4.05 -4.00
N VAL A 91 12.00 -4.90 -3.99
CA VAL A 91 11.57 -5.66 -2.82
C VAL A 91 11.81 -7.13 -3.12
N SER A 92 12.59 -7.79 -2.30
CA SER A 92 12.95 -9.21 -2.46
C SER A 92 12.17 -10.14 -1.51
N ASN A 93 11.74 -9.62 -0.36
CA ASN A 93 10.99 -10.37 0.64
C ASN A 93 9.58 -9.80 0.73
N PHE A 94 8.61 -10.51 0.18
CA PHE A 94 7.24 -10.01 0.16
C PHE A 94 6.17 -11.08 0.38
N GLY A 95 5.02 -10.62 0.88
CA GLY A 95 3.77 -11.36 0.98
C GLY A 95 2.70 -10.75 0.07
N ASP A 96 1.68 -11.55 -0.27
CA ASP A 96 0.57 -11.11 -1.10
C ASP A 96 -0.77 -11.62 -0.57
N THR A 97 -1.61 -10.70 -0.09
CA THR A 97 -2.92 -11.03 0.47
C THR A 97 -3.90 -11.54 -0.59
N LEU A 98 -3.68 -11.24 -1.87
CA LEU A 98 -4.46 -11.84 -2.96
C LEU A 98 -4.16 -13.34 -3.08
N LEU A 99 -2.90 -13.75 -2.96
CA LEU A 99 -2.52 -15.15 -2.96
C LEU A 99 -3.05 -15.88 -1.72
N CYS A 100 -3.02 -15.22 -0.55
CA CYS A 100 -3.64 -15.77 0.66
C CYS A 100 -5.14 -16.03 0.45
N ALA A 101 -5.86 -15.06 -0.12
CA ALA A 101 -7.28 -15.21 -0.44
C ALA A 101 -7.54 -16.37 -1.43
N SER A 102 -6.69 -16.50 -2.44
CA SER A 102 -6.79 -17.62 -3.40
C SER A 102 -6.61 -18.97 -2.74
N ASN A 103 -5.68 -19.09 -1.79
CA ASN A 103 -5.45 -20.33 -1.05
C ASN A 103 -6.60 -20.67 -0.10
N GLU A 104 -7.28 -19.66 0.45
CA GLU A 104 -8.49 -19.84 1.25
C GLU A 104 -9.74 -20.20 0.41
N GLY A 105 -9.61 -20.19 -0.92
CA GLY A 105 -10.73 -20.50 -1.82
C GLY A 105 -11.77 -19.38 -1.90
N GLU A 106 -11.33 -18.12 -1.74
CA GLU A 106 -12.22 -16.95 -1.84
C GLU A 106 -12.83 -16.84 -3.24
N ALA A 107 -14.10 -16.42 -3.31
CA ALA A 107 -14.81 -16.27 -4.58
C ALA A 107 -14.43 -14.99 -5.34
N GLU A 108 -13.99 -13.96 -4.62
CA GLU A 108 -13.55 -12.68 -5.15
C GLU A 108 -12.25 -12.24 -4.48
N PHE A 109 -11.39 -11.55 -5.24
CA PHE A 109 -10.03 -11.19 -4.81
C PHE A 109 -9.82 -9.68 -4.69
N ASN A 110 -10.85 -8.85 -4.90
CA ASN A 110 -10.69 -7.40 -4.73
C ASN A 110 -10.61 -7.03 -3.23
N LEU A 111 -9.74 -6.09 -2.93
CA LEU A 111 -9.46 -5.68 -1.54
C LEU A 111 -10.71 -5.26 -0.77
N PRO A 112 -11.62 -4.42 -1.30
CA PRO A 112 -12.85 -4.05 -0.58
C PRO A 112 -13.73 -5.24 -0.19
N TYR A 113 -13.88 -6.23 -1.06
CA TYR A 113 -14.65 -7.43 -0.76
C TYR A 113 -14.02 -8.24 0.37
N LEU A 114 -12.71 -8.48 0.27
CA LEU A 114 -11.99 -9.30 1.27
C LEU A 114 -11.97 -8.62 2.65
N VAL A 115 -11.79 -7.32 2.69
CA VAL A 115 -11.83 -6.53 3.94
C VAL A 115 -13.22 -6.56 4.56
N MET A 116 -14.28 -6.35 3.77
CA MET A 116 -15.66 -6.42 4.26
C MET A 116 -16.00 -7.81 4.77
N LYS A 117 -15.62 -8.86 4.03
CA LYS A 117 -15.94 -10.24 4.40
C LYS A 117 -15.19 -10.72 5.64
N ASN A 118 -13.89 -10.44 5.73
CA ASN A 118 -13.00 -11.05 6.71
C ASN A 118 -12.78 -10.17 7.94
N LEU A 119 -12.83 -8.84 7.78
CA LEU A 119 -12.57 -7.87 8.86
C LEU A 119 -13.84 -7.11 9.28
N HIS A 120 -14.94 -7.23 8.54
CA HIS A 120 -16.19 -6.48 8.75
C HIS A 120 -16.00 -4.95 8.71
N GLU A 121 -15.06 -4.51 7.88
CA GLU A 121 -14.69 -3.12 7.67
C GLU A 121 -14.96 -2.68 6.24
N GLU A 122 -15.12 -1.37 6.02
CA GLU A 122 -15.26 -0.78 4.69
C GLU A 122 -13.97 -0.09 4.28
N VAL A 123 -13.44 -0.47 3.12
CA VAL A 123 -12.39 0.29 2.43
C VAL A 123 -12.93 0.76 1.08
N LYS A 124 -12.82 2.05 0.81
CA LYS A 124 -13.35 2.66 -0.41
C LYS A 124 -12.31 2.65 -1.52
N PRO A 125 -12.68 2.26 -2.75
CA PRO A 125 -11.78 2.38 -3.89
C PRO A 125 -11.52 3.87 -4.18
N ILE A 126 -10.35 4.18 -4.77
CA ILE A 126 -10.00 5.56 -5.13
C ILE A 126 -11.03 6.23 -6.04
N SER A 127 -11.72 5.45 -6.86
CA SER A 127 -12.81 5.94 -7.72
C SER A 127 -13.99 6.54 -6.94
N SER A 128 -14.12 6.27 -5.64
CA SER A 128 -15.14 6.91 -4.79
C SER A 128 -14.95 8.41 -4.63
N PHE A 129 -13.76 8.93 -4.90
CA PHE A 129 -13.46 10.36 -4.93
C PHE A 129 -13.77 11.03 -6.28
N PHE A 130 -14.13 10.26 -7.31
CA PHE A 130 -14.44 10.81 -8.63
C PHE A 130 -15.80 11.49 -8.62
N THR A 131 -15.82 12.77 -8.94
CA THR A 131 -17.04 13.60 -8.95
C THR A 131 -17.66 13.75 -10.34
N LYS A 132 -16.93 13.34 -11.39
CA LYS A 132 -17.36 13.46 -12.78
C LYS A 132 -17.05 12.18 -13.55
N LYS A 133 -17.90 11.86 -14.54
CA LYS A 133 -17.64 10.75 -15.48
C LYS A 133 -16.33 11.00 -16.25
N GLY A 134 -15.48 9.98 -16.33
CA GLY A 134 -14.20 10.04 -17.03
C GLY A 134 -13.05 10.67 -16.24
N MET A 135 -13.29 11.05 -14.98
CA MET A 135 -12.24 11.51 -14.08
C MET A 135 -11.20 10.40 -13.84
N LYS A 136 -9.96 10.77 -13.70
CA LYS A 136 -8.82 9.87 -13.45
C LYS A 136 -8.16 10.21 -12.13
N VAL A 137 -7.33 9.31 -11.62
CA VAL A 137 -6.53 9.53 -10.40
C VAL A 137 -5.71 10.82 -10.50
N ASP A 138 -5.14 11.09 -11.67
CA ASP A 138 -4.38 12.32 -11.97
C ASP A 138 -5.15 13.63 -11.80
N ASP A 139 -6.47 13.57 -11.76
CA ASP A 139 -7.35 14.74 -11.60
C ASP A 139 -7.71 15.03 -10.13
N LEU A 140 -7.33 14.11 -9.23
CA LEU A 140 -7.61 14.27 -7.81
C LEU A 140 -6.58 15.17 -7.12
N PRO A 141 -7.00 15.93 -6.10
CA PRO A 141 -6.07 16.53 -5.16
C PRO A 141 -5.16 15.45 -4.54
N MET A 142 -3.86 15.76 -4.38
CA MET A 142 -2.89 14.79 -3.86
C MET A 142 -3.26 14.25 -2.47
N GLU A 143 -3.94 15.05 -1.65
CA GLU A 143 -4.42 14.62 -0.34
C GLU A 143 -5.47 13.49 -0.44
N GLN A 144 -6.35 13.54 -1.44
CA GLN A 144 -7.32 12.47 -1.68
C GLN A 144 -6.65 11.20 -2.21
N VAL A 145 -5.64 11.35 -3.08
CA VAL A 145 -4.81 10.23 -3.53
C VAL A 145 -4.10 9.59 -2.33
N ALA A 146 -3.45 10.40 -1.50
CA ALA A 146 -2.76 9.93 -0.30
C ALA A 146 -3.72 9.23 0.68
N GLN A 147 -4.92 9.78 0.89
CA GLN A 147 -5.93 9.19 1.75
C GLN A 147 -6.37 7.82 1.25
N ALA A 148 -6.67 7.68 -0.04
CA ALA A 148 -7.09 6.41 -0.63
C ALA A 148 -5.97 5.37 -0.53
N CYS A 149 -4.77 5.72 -0.99
CA CYS A 149 -3.60 4.84 -0.99
C CYS A 149 -3.24 4.38 0.44
N CYS A 150 -3.21 5.28 1.43
CA CYS A 150 -2.97 4.91 2.83
C CYS A 150 -4.06 3.99 3.38
N SER A 151 -5.33 4.22 3.03
CA SER A 151 -6.43 3.36 3.45
C SER A 151 -6.30 1.95 2.87
N HIS A 152 -5.84 1.81 1.62
CA HIS A 152 -5.57 0.52 0.99
C HIS A 152 -4.37 -0.19 1.63
N ALA A 153 -3.27 0.52 1.90
CA ALA A 153 -2.11 -0.05 2.57
C ALA A 153 -2.45 -0.54 3.98
N ILE A 154 -3.22 0.23 4.77
CA ILE A 154 -3.70 -0.17 6.10
C ILE A 154 -4.62 -1.39 6.00
N ALA A 155 -5.54 -1.42 5.05
CA ALA A 155 -6.42 -2.55 4.83
C ALA A 155 -5.65 -3.82 4.45
N THR A 156 -4.62 -3.69 3.62
CA THR A 156 -3.71 -4.78 3.25
C THR A 156 -2.94 -5.29 4.47
N TYR A 157 -2.45 -4.39 5.34
CA TYR A 157 -1.77 -4.75 6.58
C TYR A 157 -2.67 -5.59 7.50
N ARG A 158 -3.89 -5.12 7.77
CA ARG A 158 -4.89 -5.82 8.61
C ARG A 158 -5.30 -7.17 8.02
N LEU A 159 -5.48 -7.21 6.70
CA LEU A 159 -5.83 -8.44 6.00
C LEU A 159 -4.69 -9.46 6.06
N TRP A 160 -3.43 -9.00 6.03
CA TRP A 160 -2.27 -9.85 6.24
C TRP A 160 -2.24 -10.44 7.64
N GLU A 161 -2.44 -9.63 8.69
CA GLU A 161 -2.53 -10.13 10.08
C GLU A 161 -3.62 -11.20 10.22
N TYR A 162 -4.80 -10.95 9.66
CA TYR A 162 -5.90 -11.92 9.65
C TYR A 162 -5.49 -13.26 9.02
N TYR A 163 -4.76 -13.25 7.90
CA TYR A 163 -4.31 -14.48 7.27
C TYR A 163 -3.19 -15.17 8.05
N GLN A 164 -2.31 -14.43 8.73
CA GLN A 164 -1.26 -15.01 9.56
C GLN A 164 -1.83 -15.75 10.77
N ASP A 165 -2.88 -15.21 11.39
CA ASP A 165 -3.56 -15.86 12.53
C ASP A 165 -4.24 -17.19 12.14
N LYS A 166 -4.40 -17.46 10.86
CA LYS A 166 -4.97 -18.71 10.34
C LYS A 166 -3.94 -19.82 10.04
N ASP A 167 -2.71 -19.71 10.52
CA ASP A 167 -1.61 -20.66 10.24
C ASP A 167 -1.40 -20.91 8.72
N MET A 168 -1.57 -19.89 7.90
CA MET A 168 -1.34 -20.00 6.45
C MET A 168 0.13 -20.27 6.17
N PRO A 169 0.46 -21.28 5.32
CA PRO A 169 1.86 -21.57 5.00
C PRO A 169 2.50 -20.36 4.29
N LEU A 170 3.59 -19.85 4.86
CA LEU A 170 4.43 -18.85 4.23
C LEU A 170 5.05 -19.49 2.98
N TYR A 171 4.77 -18.93 1.81
CA TYR A 171 5.51 -19.29 0.61
C TYR A 171 6.87 -18.59 0.65
N ASN A 172 7.85 -19.26 1.25
CA ASN A 172 9.25 -18.91 1.07
C ASN A 172 9.68 -19.42 -0.31
N ASN A 173 9.85 -18.52 -1.25
CA ASN A 173 10.50 -18.80 -2.53
C ASN A 173 12.00 -18.60 -2.40
#